data_b7ec409ed58746ad718fcc14096f1f1e
#
_entry.id   b7ec409ed58746ad718fcc14096f1f1e
#
_cell.length_a   1.000
_cell.length_b   1.000
_cell.length_c   1.000
_cell.angle_alpha   90.00
_cell.angle_beta   90.00
_cell.angle_gamma   90.00
#
_symmetry.space_group_name_H-M   'P 1'
#
loop_
_entity.id
_entity.type
_entity.pdbx_description
1 polymer ?
#
loop_
_entity_poly.entity_id
_entity_poly.type
_entity_poly.pdbx_seq_one_letter_code
_entity_poly.pdbx_strand_id
1 'polypeptide(L)'
;MNELEIKEIEKIIQKFHNNIELESFLKKEVGIAPCLIMKKNEKSAIFSELHHHDLYEILYIESGSVLYIIEDKQYVLNAGDMILISPTTLHKLDKTLTNSSTRVVLTFSESYARSYNTENSDLLKAFKIANKRKMAKITFESGLKKAIEKYINMMLDLQFSKEYGDDLIYKLRFLQLMIIINKEYLQLTDEKAMFSSNHPLSDTIDYIDKNLDKKITIKDLADRLSLSESRMSHLFKDQADISIIKFINKI
;
A
#
# COMPACT_ATOMS: atom_id res chain seq x y z
N MET A 1 -5.97 22.87 14.03
CA MET A 1 -6.41 21.74 14.87
C MET A 1 -5.31 21.43 15.86
N ASN A 2 -5.62 21.36 17.14
CA ASN A 2 -4.64 21.06 18.17
C ASN A 2 -4.45 19.54 18.33
N GLU A 3 -3.41 19.12 19.08
CA GLU A 3 -3.06 17.71 19.28
C GLU A 3 -4.18 16.89 19.97
N LEU A 4 -5.03 17.56 20.74
CA LEU A 4 -6.16 16.95 21.45
C LEU A 4 -7.29 16.61 20.45
N GLU A 5 -7.59 17.51 19.53
CA GLU A 5 -8.60 17.32 18.48
C GLU A 5 -8.19 16.19 17.51
N ILE A 6 -6.90 16.10 17.18
CA ILE A 6 -6.35 14.99 16.37
C ILE A 6 -6.57 13.66 17.09
N LYS A 7 -6.27 13.59 18.39
CA LYS A 7 -6.46 12.37 19.20
C LYS A 7 -7.93 11.94 19.29
N GLU A 8 -8.84 12.89 19.36
CA GLU A 8 -10.28 12.59 19.36
C GLU A 8 -10.74 12.03 18.01
N ILE A 9 -10.30 12.62 16.90
CA ILE A 9 -10.60 12.12 15.55
C ILE A 9 -10.05 10.69 15.36
N GLU A 10 -8.83 10.42 15.81
CA GLU A 10 -8.25 9.08 15.74
C GLU A 10 -9.07 8.05 16.54
N LYS A 11 -9.51 8.39 17.75
CA LYS A 11 -10.40 7.52 18.56
C LYS A 11 -11.75 7.28 17.88
N ILE A 12 -12.25 8.28 17.18
CA ILE A 12 -13.52 8.18 16.46
C ILE A 12 -13.36 7.27 15.25
N ILE A 13 -12.30 7.44 14.45
CA ILE A 13 -11.99 6.56 13.31
C ILE A 13 -11.96 5.09 13.71
N GLN A 14 -11.43 4.77 14.89
CA GLN A 14 -11.40 3.39 15.40
C GLN A 14 -12.76 2.80 15.77
N LYS A 15 -13.76 3.64 16.08
CA LYS A 15 -15.10 3.18 16.50
C LYS A 15 -15.99 2.79 15.34
N PHE A 16 -15.67 3.24 14.13
CA PHE A 16 -16.49 2.95 12.97
C PHE A 16 -16.14 1.59 12.36
N HIS A 17 -17.14 0.74 12.24
CA HIS A 17 -17.01 -0.60 11.67
C HIS A 17 -17.27 -0.64 10.15
N ASN A 18 -17.72 0.48 9.56
CA ASN A 18 -17.92 0.58 8.12
C ASN A 18 -17.51 1.95 7.57
N ASN A 19 -17.04 1.96 6.33
CA ASN A 19 -16.55 3.15 5.64
C ASN A 19 -17.64 4.23 5.43
N ILE A 20 -18.88 3.84 5.21
CA ILE A 20 -19.96 4.76 4.90
C ILE A 20 -20.29 5.64 6.12
N GLU A 21 -20.34 5.04 7.30
CA GLU A 21 -20.58 5.77 8.54
C GLU A 21 -19.42 6.71 8.87
N LEU A 22 -18.19 6.24 8.69
CA LEU A 22 -17.01 7.06 8.89
C LEU A 22 -16.94 8.23 7.91
N GLU A 23 -17.21 8.01 6.63
CA GLU A 23 -17.27 9.08 5.62
C GLU A 23 -18.34 10.13 5.96
N SER A 24 -19.53 9.67 6.34
CA SER A 24 -20.61 10.54 6.75
C SER A 24 -20.24 11.36 7.98
N PHE A 25 -19.59 10.76 8.96
CA PHE A 25 -19.12 11.42 10.16
C PHE A 25 -18.03 12.45 9.83
N LEU A 26 -16.98 12.08 9.11
CA LEU A 26 -15.89 12.98 8.73
C LEU A 26 -16.40 14.19 7.94
N LYS A 27 -17.34 13.97 7.03
CA LYS A 27 -17.92 15.03 6.22
C LYS A 27 -18.85 15.94 7.04
N LYS A 28 -19.64 15.38 7.94
CA LYS A 28 -20.67 16.12 8.69
C LYS A 28 -20.11 16.83 9.92
N GLU A 29 -19.32 16.12 10.74
CA GLU A 29 -18.90 16.60 12.05
C GLU A 29 -17.53 17.30 12.01
N VAL A 30 -16.65 16.87 11.11
CA VAL A 30 -15.29 17.40 11.04
C VAL A 30 -15.09 18.32 9.82
N GLY A 31 -16.06 18.34 8.89
CA GLY A 31 -15.98 19.14 7.66
C GLY A 31 -14.85 18.72 6.70
N ILE A 32 -14.31 17.52 6.91
CA ILE A 32 -13.18 17.01 6.17
C ILE A 32 -13.68 16.05 5.08
N ALA A 33 -13.02 16.09 3.93
CA ALA A 33 -13.17 15.07 2.90
C ALA A 33 -12.86 13.66 3.48
N PRO A 34 -13.36 12.56 2.88
CA PRO A 34 -13.11 11.18 3.30
C PRO A 34 -11.64 10.76 3.08
N CYS A 35 -10.73 11.66 3.34
CA CYS A 35 -9.29 11.58 3.24
C CYS A 35 -8.68 12.53 4.27
N LEU A 36 -7.91 11.99 5.21
CA LEU A 36 -7.29 12.71 6.31
C LEU A 36 -5.79 12.45 6.33
N ILE A 37 -4.99 13.51 6.48
CA ILE A 37 -3.54 13.43 6.61
C ILE A 37 -3.10 13.98 7.97
N MET A 38 -2.19 13.27 8.65
CA MET A 38 -1.72 13.64 9.99
C MET A 38 -0.22 13.45 10.09
N LYS A 39 0.44 14.41 10.71
CA LYS A 39 1.86 14.30 11.09
C LYS A 39 1.96 13.86 12.54
N LYS A 40 2.69 12.77 12.78
CA LYS A 40 2.88 12.14 14.11
C LYS A 40 4.34 12.07 14.47
N ASN A 41 4.65 12.32 15.73
CA ASN A 41 5.97 12.11 16.33
C ASN A 41 5.90 11.01 17.39
N GLU A 42 7.01 10.70 18.05
CA GLU A 42 7.08 9.67 19.11
C GLU A 42 6.02 9.85 20.20
N LYS A 43 5.75 11.09 20.61
CA LYS A 43 4.80 11.42 21.68
C LYS A 43 3.35 11.19 21.25
N SER A 44 3.06 11.26 19.95
CA SER A 44 1.73 11.10 19.37
C SER A 44 1.38 9.67 18.95
N ALA A 45 2.19 8.67 19.33
CA ALA A 45 1.88 7.27 19.04
C ALA A 45 0.75 6.76 19.95
N ILE A 46 -0.50 6.90 19.51
CA ILE A 46 -1.68 6.42 20.25
C ILE A 46 -1.81 4.89 20.13
N PHE A 47 -1.40 4.31 18.99
CA PHE A 47 -1.58 2.90 18.69
C PHE A 47 -0.25 2.16 18.75
N SER A 48 0.01 1.51 19.89
CA SER A 48 1.06 0.51 20.05
C SER A 48 0.49 -0.91 20.07
N GLU A 49 -0.84 -1.04 20.11
CA GLU A 49 -1.52 -2.33 20.08
C GLU A 49 -1.83 -2.74 18.64
N LEU A 50 -1.91 -4.04 18.43
CA LEU A 50 -2.30 -4.61 17.15
C LEU A 50 -3.76 -4.22 16.87
N HIS A 51 -4.00 -3.55 15.77
CA HIS A 51 -5.32 -3.05 15.39
C HIS A 51 -5.54 -3.14 13.89
N HIS A 52 -6.75 -2.94 13.46
CA HIS A 52 -7.16 -2.76 12.07
C HIS A 52 -8.28 -1.73 11.98
N HIS A 53 -8.51 -1.23 10.78
CA HIS A 53 -9.62 -0.33 10.45
C HIS A 53 -10.07 -0.55 9.00
N ASP A 54 -11.22 0.01 8.63
CA ASP A 54 -11.81 -0.15 7.29
C ASP A 54 -11.36 0.92 6.28
N LEU A 55 -10.26 1.61 6.56
CA LEU A 55 -9.65 2.59 5.68
C LEU A 55 -8.37 2.06 5.06
N TYR A 56 -8.06 2.55 3.87
CA TYR A 56 -6.70 2.49 3.35
C TYR A 56 -5.81 3.44 4.12
N GLU A 57 -4.59 3.02 4.41
CA GLU A 57 -3.60 3.84 5.09
C GLU A 57 -2.27 3.86 4.32
N ILE A 58 -1.68 5.05 4.23
CA ILE A 58 -0.32 5.26 3.80
C ILE A 58 0.45 5.80 5.00
N LEU A 59 1.48 5.07 5.42
CA LEU A 59 2.44 5.53 6.40
C LEU A 59 3.73 5.93 5.70
N TYR A 60 4.15 7.18 5.83
CA TYR A 60 5.40 7.71 5.30
C TYR A 60 6.33 8.12 6.44
N ILE A 61 7.60 7.73 6.39
CA ILE A 61 8.61 8.11 7.38
C ILE A 61 9.36 9.35 6.88
N GLU A 62 9.11 10.47 7.54
CA GLU A 62 9.78 11.74 7.21
C GLU A 62 11.19 11.79 7.79
N SER A 63 11.38 11.32 9.03
CA SER A 63 12.68 11.27 9.69
C SER A 63 12.77 10.13 10.71
N GLY A 64 13.99 9.69 11.03
CA GLY A 64 14.23 8.62 11.97
C GLY A 64 13.97 7.22 11.38
N SER A 65 13.73 6.25 12.28
CA SER A 65 13.40 4.88 11.90
C SER A 65 12.37 4.27 12.85
N VAL A 66 11.55 3.35 12.33
CA VAL A 66 10.54 2.63 13.11
C VAL A 66 10.52 1.16 12.73
N LEU A 67 10.15 0.31 13.68
CA LEU A 67 9.71 -1.06 13.39
C LEU A 67 8.19 -1.07 13.29
N TYR A 68 7.68 -1.55 12.16
CA TYR A 68 6.25 -1.66 11.90
C TYR A 68 5.89 -3.12 11.63
N ILE A 69 4.83 -3.59 12.25
CA ILE A 69 4.36 -4.97 12.11
C ILE A 69 3.06 -4.95 11.32
N ILE A 70 2.99 -5.75 10.26
CA ILE A 70 1.79 -5.95 9.44
C ILE A 70 1.53 -7.44 9.38
N GLU A 71 0.41 -7.89 9.95
CA GLU A 71 0.09 -9.30 10.13
C GLU A 71 1.24 -10.05 10.82
N ASP A 72 1.90 -10.96 10.11
CA ASP A 72 3.04 -11.76 10.56
C ASP A 72 4.41 -11.22 10.15
N LYS A 73 4.46 -10.08 9.42
CA LYS A 73 5.70 -9.49 8.89
C LYS A 73 6.15 -8.26 9.65
N GLN A 74 7.46 -8.16 9.82
CA GLN A 74 8.13 -7.01 10.43
C GLN A 74 8.83 -6.18 9.35
N TYR A 75 8.65 -4.86 9.41
CA TYR A 75 9.25 -3.90 8.48
C TYR A 75 10.06 -2.86 9.26
N VAL A 76 11.36 -2.83 9.03
CA VAL A 76 12.18 -1.68 9.45
C VAL A 76 12.02 -0.59 8.40
N LEU A 77 11.47 0.53 8.82
CA LEU A 77 11.22 1.69 7.97
C LEU A 77 12.15 2.83 8.36
N ASN A 78 12.81 3.40 7.38
CA ASN A 78 13.72 4.55 7.53
C ASN A 78 13.15 5.78 6.83
N ALA A 79 13.76 6.95 7.07
CA ALA A 79 13.37 8.19 6.41
C ALA A 79 13.33 8.03 4.87
N GLY A 80 12.16 8.30 4.29
CA GLY A 80 11.86 8.12 2.87
C GLY A 80 11.15 6.80 2.52
N ASP A 81 10.99 5.90 3.48
CA ASP A 81 10.18 4.69 3.27
C ASP A 81 8.69 4.98 3.45
N MET A 82 7.89 4.22 2.73
CA MET A 82 6.43 4.24 2.79
C MET A 82 5.89 2.83 2.94
N ILE A 83 4.79 2.69 3.68
CA ILE A 83 4.01 1.45 3.77
C ILE A 83 2.59 1.69 3.27
N LEU A 84 2.05 0.71 2.55
CA LEU A 84 0.68 0.65 2.07
C LEU A 84 -0.09 -0.38 2.91
N ILE A 85 -1.16 0.06 3.58
CA ILE A 85 -1.99 -0.78 4.43
C ILE A 85 -3.40 -0.79 3.85
N SER A 86 -3.91 -1.98 3.52
CA SER A 86 -5.28 -2.17 3.04
C SER A 86 -6.26 -2.27 4.21
N PRO A 87 -7.57 -2.01 4.01
CA PRO A 87 -8.59 -2.23 5.01
C PRO A 87 -8.50 -3.62 5.64
N THR A 88 -8.87 -3.72 6.91
CA THR A 88 -8.89 -4.96 7.70
C THR A 88 -7.53 -5.64 7.96
N THR A 89 -6.45 -5.07 7.46
CA THR A 89 -5.09 -5.59 7.68
C THR A 89 -4.65 -5.27 9.11
N LEU A 90 -4.31 -6.31 9.89
CA LEU A 90 -3.77 -6.14 11.24
C LEU A 90 -2.38 -5.51 11.19
N HIS A 91 -2.20 -4.42 11.93
CA HIS A 91 -0.93 -3.70 11.95
C HIS A 91 -0.67 -2.98 13.27
N LYS A 92 0.60 -2.71 13.56
CA LYS A 92 1.03 -1.90 14.72
C LYS A 92 2.41 -1.29 14.52
N LEU A 93 2.65 -0.18 15.22
CA LEU A 93 3.98 0.36 15.45
C LEU A 93 4.61 -0.36 16.65
N ASP A 94 5.81 -0.91 16.49
CA ASP A 94 6.58 -1.45 17.61
C ASP A 94 7.43 -0.33 18.23
N LYS A 95 7.12 0.01 19.48
CA LYS A 95 7.78 1.09 20.22
C LYS A 95 9.16 0.69 20.78
N THR A 96 9.43 -0.60 20.89
CA THR A 96 10.65 -1.09 21.55
C THR A 96 11.92 -0.78 20.75
N LEU A 97 11.79 -0.62 19.43
CA LEU A 97 12.88 -0.35 18.51
C LEU A 97 12.75 1.01 17.81
N THR A 98 11.84 1.87 18.24
CA THR A 98 11.63 3.18 17.63
C THR A 98 12.62 4.18 18.20
N ASN A 99 13.55 4.62 17.38
CA ASN A 99 14.30 5.85 17.63
C ASN A 99 13.41 7.05 17.33
N SER A 100 13.82 8.27 17.77
CA SER A 100 13.08 9.50 17.45
C SER A 100 12.68 9.53 15.98
N SER A 101 11.39 9.54 15.72
CA SER A 101 10.86 9.47 14.35
C SER A 101 9.70 10.45 14.15
N THR A 102 9.67 11.04 12.97
CA THR A 102 8.51 11.78 12.48
C THR A 102 7.92 11.01 11.30
N ARG A 103 6.63 10.77 11.35
CA ARG A 103 5.88 10.04 10.33
C ARG A 103 4.62 10.77 9.94
N VAL A 104 4.18 10.54 8.73
CA VAL A 104 2.92 11.03 8.21
C VAL A 104 2.02 9.84 7.94
N VAL A 105 0.78 9.94 8.39
CA VAL A 105 -0.28 8.95 8.17
C VAL A 105 -1.35 9.61 7.32
N LEU A 106 -1.64 9.02 6.17
CA LEU A 106 -2.73 9.41 5.28
C LEU A 106 -3.74 8.27 5.24
N THR A 107 -4.95 8.53 5.72
CA THR A 107 -6.07 7.57 5.68
C THR A 107 -7.14 8.04 4.71
N PHE A 108 -7.74 7.12 3.98
CA PHE A 108 -8.82 7.42 3.04
C PHE A 108 -9.73 6.20 2.81
N SER A 109 -10.96 6.48 2.40
CA SER A 109 -11.92 5.42 2.10
C SER A 109 -11.74 4.86 0.68
N GLU A 110 -12.24 3.64 0.48
CA GLU A 110 -12.26 3.00 -0.84
C GLU A 110 -13.10 3.80 -1.85
N SER A 111 -14.28 4.27 -1.43
CA SER A 111 -15.18 5.04 -2.28
C SER A 111 -14.55 6.35 -2.74
N TYR A 112 -13.82 7.03 -1.85
CA TYR A 112 -13.10 8.24 -2.20
C TYR A 112 -12.05 8.00 -3.28
N ALA A 113 -11.18 7.00 -3.11
CA ALA A 113 -10.17 6.69 -4.12
C ALA A 113 -10.80 6.23 -5.45
N ARG A 114 -11.82 5.36 -5.39
CA ARG A 114 -12.51 4.85 -6.59
C ARG A 114 -13.26 5.92 -7.37
N SER A 115 -13.71 6.99 -6.73
CA SER A 115 -14.41 8.10 -7.41
C SER A 115 -13.53 8.81 -8.45
N TYR A 116 -12.21 8.62 -8.38
CA TYR A 116 -11.23 9.17 -9.33
C TYR A 116 -10.65 8.14 -10.30
N ASN A 117 -11.11 6.89 -10.27
CA ASN A 117 -10.66 5.88 -11.21
C ASN A 117 -11.13 6.22 -12.64
N THR A 118 -10.31 5.85 -13.62
CA THR A 118 -10.62 5.93 -15.04
C THR A 118 -10.50 4.55 -15.67
N GLU A 119 -10.84 4.42 -16.96
CA GLU A 119 -10.65 3.17 -17.71
C GLU A 119 -9.19 2.66 -17.66
N ASN A 120 -8.23 3.58 -17.59
CA ASN A 120 -6.80 3.27 -17.63
C ASN A 120 -6.10 3.37 -16.26
N SER A 121 -6.79 3.78 -15.21
CA SER A 121 -6.16 4.08 -13.93
C SER A 121 -7.02 3.62 -12.75
N ASP A 122 -6.49 2.67 -11.98
CA ASP A 122 -7.03 2.26 -10.67
C ASP A 122 -6.10 2.76 -9.57
N LEU A 123 -6.54 3.74 -8.79
CA LEU A 123 -5.73 4.33 -7.72
C LEU A 123 -5.40 3.35 -6.59
N LEU A 124 -6.14 2.26 -6.46
CA LEU A 124 -5.92 1.22 -5.45
C LEU A 124 -5.06 0.06 -5.95
N LYS A 125 -4.55 0.12 -7.17
CA LYS A 125 -3.82 -1.00 -7.80
C LYS A 125 -2.59 -1.41 -6.99
N ALA A 126 -1.78 -0.45 -6.53
CA ALA A 126 -0.61 -0.72 -5.69
C ALA A 126 -0.99 -1.46 -4.39
N PHE A 127 -2.05 -1.03 -3.72
CA PHE A 127 -2.55 -1.68 -2.50
C PHE A 127 -3.02 -3.11 -2.74
N LYS A 128 -3.76 -3.35 -3.83
CA LYS A 128 -4.22 -4.70 -4.20
C LYS A 128 -3.05 -5.65 -4.42
N ILE A 129 -2.00 -5.18 -5.11
CA ILE A 129 -0.80 -5.96 -5.37
C ILE A 129 0.00 -6.15 -4.08
N ALA A 130 0.17 -5.09 -3.27
CA ALA A 130 0.86 -5.14 -1.99
C ALA A 130 0.26 -6.20 -1.05
N ASN A 131 -1.07 -6.21 -0.94
CA ASN A 131 -1.80 -7.18 -0.14
C ASN A 131 -1.64 -8.61 -0.68
N LYS A 132 -1.84 -8.80 -1.99
CA LYS A 132 -1.67 -10.12 -2.64
C LYS A 132 -0.27 -10.68 -2.46
N ARG A 133 0.77 -9.85 -2.59
CA ARG A 133 2.18 -10.24 -2.50
C ARG A 133 2.73 -10.20 -1.07
N LYS A 134 1.95 -9.71 -0.11
CA LYS A 134 2.40 -9.42 1.26
C LYS A 134 3.69 -8.60 1.29
N MET A 135 3.78 -7.60 0.43
CA MET A 135 4.91 -6.71 0.26
C MET A 135 4.41 -5.26 0.28
N ALA A 136 4.30 -4.69 1.46
CA ALA A 136 3.66 -3.39 1.68
C ALA A 136 4.62 -2.20 1.59
N LYS A 137 5.95 -2.42 1.66
CA LYS A 137 6.96 -1.37 1.73
C LYS A 137 7.37 -0.86 0.34
N ILE A 138 7.52 0.46 0.24
CA ILE A 138 8.11 1.17 -0.91
C ILE A 138 9.24 2.05 -0.39
N THR A 139 10.38 2.06 -1.08
CA THR A 139 11.48 3.00 -0.85
C THR A 139 11.63 3.87 -2.09
N PHE A 140 11.58 5.18 -1.93
CA PHE A 140 11.65 6.12 -3.06
C PHE A 140 13.07 6.66 -3.26
N GLU A 141 13.44 6.84 -4.54
CA GLU A 141 14.66 7.57 -4.89
C GLU A 141 14.58 9.05 -4.50
N SER A 142 15.73 9.69 -4.33
CA SER A 142 15.85 11.05 -3.77
C SER A 142 15.02 12.12 -4.49
N GLY A 143 14.88 12.01 -5.81
CA GLY A 143 14.08 12.95 -6.62
C GLY A 143 12.59 12.84 -6.32
N LEU A 144 12.04 11.64 -6.29
CA LEU A 144 10.64 11.36 -5.98
C LEU A 144 10.32 11.63 -4.51
N LYS A 145 11.24 11.32 -3.60
CA LYS A 145 11.10 11.64 -2.18
C LYS A 145 10.76 13.12 -1.98
N LYS A 146 11.50 14.04 -2.61
CA LYS A 146 11.23 15.49 -2.51
C LYS A 146 9.84 15.86 -3.04
N ALA A 147 9.40 15.25 -4.13
CA ALA A 147 8.06 15.50 -4.69
C ALA A 147 6.95 15.00 -3.76
N ILE A 148 7.11 13.81 -3.16
CA ILE A 148 6.19 13.23 -2.19
C ILE A 148 6.09 14.13 -0.94
N GLU A 149 7.22 14.53 -0.37
CA GLU A 149 7.27 15.44 0.79
C GLU A 149 6.57 16.77 0.50
N LYS A 150 6.79 17.33 -0.71
CA LYS A 150 6.10 18.56 -1.13
C LYS A 150 4.58 18.37 -1.16
N TYR A 151 4.08 17.28 -1.74
CA TYR A 151 2.63 17.04 -1.82
C TYR A 151 2.04 16.77 -0.44
N ILE A 152 2.71 15.98 0.40
CA ILE A 152 2.34 15.73 1.79
C ILE A 152 2.21 17.03 2.57
N ASN A 153 3.23 17.91 2.52
CA ASN A 153 3.21 19.17 3.24
C ASN A 153 2.08 20.08 2.75
N MET A 154 1.87 20.20 1.43
CA MET A 154 0.74 20.96 0.89
C MET A 154 -0.60 20.40 1.35
N MET A 155 -0.77 19.09 1.44
CA MET A 155 -2.00 18.48 1.96
C MET A 155 -2.17 18.78 3.45
N LEU A 156 -1.11 18.72 4.26
CA LEU A 156 -1.15 19.07 5.68
C LEU A 156 -1.59 20.54 5.89
N ASP A 157 -1.12 21.44 5.05
CA ASP A 157 -1.45 22.87 5.15
C ASP A 157 -2.90 23.16 4.72
N LEU A 158 -3.41 22.42 3.72
CA LEU A 158 -4.69 22.72 3.06
C LEU A 158 -5.90 21.98 3.63
N GLN A 159 -5.69 20.86 4.35
CA GLN A 159 -6.82 19.97 4.73
C GLN A 159 -7.93 20.64 5.55
N PHE A 160 -7.63 21.73 6.28
CA PHE A 160 -8.59 22.47 7.08
C PHE A 160 -8.84 23.89 6.56
N SER A 161 -8.25 24.25 5.42
CA SER A 161 -8.48 25.53 4.78
C SER A 161 -9.93 25.62 4.28
N LYS A 162 -10.49 26.83 4.40
CA LYS A 162 -11.81 27.18 3.86
C LYS A 162 -11.71 28.20 2.72
N GLU A 163 -10.49 28.47 2.27
CA GLU A 163 -10.27 29.40 1.17
C GLU A 163 -10.76 28.79 -0.14
N TYR A 164 -11.16 29.66 -1.06
CA TYR A 164 -11.67 29.24 -2.35
C TYR A 164 -10.66 28.42 -3.14
N GLY A 165 -11.03 27.18 -3.49
CA GLY A 165 -10.24 26.28 -4.32
C GLY A 165 -9.24 25.40 -3.57
N ASP A 166 -9.01 25.61 -2.27
CA ASP A 166 -8.04 24.83 -1.48
C ASP A 166 -8.45 23.35 -1.37
N ASP A 167 -9.75 23.07 -1.29
CA ASP A 167 -10.26 21.70 -1.34
C ASP A 167 -9.96 21.00 -2.67
N LEU A 168 -9.97 21.73 -3.77
CA LEU A 168 -9.59 21.19 -5.09
C LEU A 168 -8.09 20.96 -5.17
N ILE A 169 -7.28 21.90 -4.64
CA ILE A 169 -5.83 21.71 -4.59
C ILE A 169 -5.46 20.53 -3.73
N TYR A 170 -6.11 20.33 -2.56
CA TYR A 170 -5.92 19.17 -1.71
C TYR A 170 -6.19 17.85 -2.46
N LYS A 171 -7.33 17.76 -3.16
CA LYS A 171 -7.69 16.61 -4.00
C LYS A 171 -6.65 16.36 -5.09
N LEU A 172 -6.20 17.40 -5.77
CA LEU A 172 -5.16 17.30 -6.81
C LEU A 172 -3.85 16.74 -6.24
N ARG A 173 -3.43 17.15 -5.04
CA ARG A 173 -2.22 16.62 -4.39
C ARG A 173 -2.38 15.16 -3.97
N PHE A 174 -3.55 14.79 -3.46
CA PHE A 174 -3.88 13.39 -3.21
C PHE A 174 -3.75 12.55 -4.49
N LEU A 175 -4.35 12.98 -5.60
CA LEU A 175 -4.28 12.26 -6.88
C LEU A 175 -2.84 12.13 -7.39
N GLN A 176 -2.06 13.21 -7.32
CA GLN A 176 -0.65 13.18 -7.72
C GLN A 176 0.16 12.20 -6.88
N LEU A 177 -0.04 12.19 -5.56
CA LEU A 177 0.60 11.26 -4.64
C LEU A 177 0.24 9.81 -4.99
N MET A 178 -1.06 9.52 -5.17
CA MET A 178 -1.53 8.18 -5.52
C MET A 178 -0.99 7.69 -6.87
N ILE A 179 -0.90 8.57 -7.87
CA ILE A 179 -0.31 8.23 -9.18
C ILE A 179 1.18 7.88 -9.04
N ILE A 180 1.95 8.66 -8.27
CA ILE A 180 3.36 8.39 -8.02
C ILE A 180 3.51 7.03 -7.33
N ILE A 181 2.78 6.79 -6.24
CA ILE A 181 2.81 5.53 -5.50
C ILE A 181 2.52 4.34 -6.42
N ASN A 182 1.46 4.43 -7.22
CA ASN A 182 1.11 3.35 -8.14
C ASN A 182 2.19 3.11 -9.19
N LYS A 183 2.74 4.17 -9.80
CA LYS A 183 3.80 4.04 -10.81
C LYS A 183 5.05 3.39 -10.22
N GLU A 184 5.53 3.88 -9.08
CA GLU A 184 6.71 3.32 -8.41
C GLU A 184 6.48 1.88 -7.96
N TYR A 185 5.33 1.61 -7.34
CA TYR A 185 5.03 0.26 -6.88
C TYR A 185 4.93 -0.73 -8.04
N LEU A 186 4.33 -0.33 -9.16
CA LEU A 186 4.24 -1.15 -10.37
C LEU A 186 5.61 -1.37 -11.02
N GLN A 187 6.53 -0.40 -10.95
CA GLN A 187 7.90 -0.55 -11.42
C GLN A 187 8.70 -1.51 -10.53
N LEU A 188 8.59 -1.35 -9.19
CA LEU A 188 9.24 -2.21 -8.21
C LEU A 188 8.75 -3.67 -8.30
N THR A 189 7.47 -3.84 -8.56
CA THR A 189 6.86 -5.17 -8.66
C THR A 189 6.87 -5.72 -10.05
N ASP A 190 7.26 -4.92 -11.00
CA ASP A 190 7.16 -5.05 -12.46
C ASP A 190 6.37 -6.29 -12.92
N GLU A 191 5.04 -6.16 -12.93
CA GLU A 191 4.21 -7.18 -13.57
C GLU A 191 4.66 -7.38 -15.03
N LYS A 192 5.20 -6.33 -15.68
CA LYS A 192 5.78 -6.44 -17.02
C LYS A 192 7.18 -7.06 -17.03
N ALA A 193 8.04 -6.88 -16.01
CA ALA A 193 9.35 -7.54 -15.97
C ALA A 193 9.26 -8.98 -15.45
N MET A 194 8.30 -9.28 -14.57
CA MET A 194 7.93 -10.69 -14.29
C MET A 194 7.16 -11.33 -15.46
N PHE A 195 6.51 -10.53 -16.31
CA PHE A 195 5.68 -10.93 -17.45
C PHE A 195 6.14 -10.28 -18.76
N SER A 196 7.40 -9.82 -18.87
CA SER A 196 7.95 -9.51 -20.17
C SER A 196 8.10 -10.79 -20.97
N SER A 197 7.80 -10.73 -22.25
CA SER A 197 7.80 -11.86 -23.19
C SER A 197 9.12 -12.65 -23.29
N ASN A 198 10.10 -12.35 -22.45
CA ASN A 198 11.40 -13.04 -22.34
C ASN A 198 11.71 -13.56 -20.93
N HIS A 199 10.74 -13.56 -19.98
CA HIS A 199 10.99 -14.07 -18.64
C HIS A 199 10.44 -15.52 -18.54
N PRO A 200 11.25 -16.50 -18.15
CA PRO A 200 10.86 -17.91 -18.10
C PRO A 200 9.58 -18.19 -17.31
N LEU A 201 9.33 -17.39 -16.26
CA LEU A 201 8.13 -17.55 -15.43
C LEU A 201 6.85 -17.06 -16.12
N SER A 202 6.93 -15.98 -16.93
CA SER A 202 5.79 -15.46 -17.70
C SER A 202 5.25 -16.52 -18.67
N ASP A 203 6.16 -17.09 -19.47
CA ASP A 203 5.81 -18.12 -20.44
C ASP A 203 5.22 -19.37 -19.76
N THR A 204 5.66 -19.64 -18.54
CA THR A 204 5.15 -20.75 -17.72
C THR A 204 3.73 -20.49 -17.24
N ILE A 205 3.45 -19.30 -16.72
CA ILE A 205 2.12 -18.92 -16.21
C ILE A 205 1.13 -18.84 -17.37
N ASP A 206 1.50 -18.17 -18.46
CA ASP A 206 0.68 -18.09 -19.66
C ASP A 206 0.35 -19.47 -20.26
N TYR A 207 1.28 -20.40 -20.17
CA TYR A 207 1.04 -21.77 -20.61
C TYR A 207 0.09 -22.52 -19.67
N ILE A 208 0.26 -22.36 -18.37
CA ILE A 208 -0.66 -22.94 -17.37
C ILE A 208 -2.08 -22.41 -17.60
N ASP A 209 -2.25 -21.08 -17.69
CA ASP A 209 -3.56 -20.45 -17.88
C ASP A 209 -4.26 -20.90 -19.17
N LYS A 210 -3.50 -21.08 -20.25
CA LYS A 210 -4.05 -21.56 -21.54
C LYS A 210 -4.33 -23.06 -21.61
N ASN A 211 -3.91 -23.84 -20.63
CA ASN A 211 -4.02 -25.30 -20.64
C ASN A 211 -4.58 -25.84 -19.31
N LEU A 212 -5.39 -25.08 -18.60
CA LEU A 212 -6.03 -25.50 -17.34
C LEU A 212 -6.94 -26.72 -17.48
N ASP A 213 -7.39 -27.00 -18.71
CA ASP A 213 -8.18 -28.16 -19.07
C ASP A 213 -7.34 -29.46 -19.21
N LYS A 214 -6.01 -29.34 -19.14
CA LYS A 214 -5.07 -30.47 -19.33
C LYS A 214 -4.29 -30.75 -18.05
N LYS A 215 -3.82 -31.98 -17.92
CA LYS A 215 -2.91 -32.35 -16.84
C LYS A 215 -1.52 -31.78 -17.14
N ILE A 216 -1.15 -30.72 -16.45
CA ILE A 216 0.16 -30.08 -16.56
C ILE A 216 1.12 -30.69 -15.54
N THR A 217 2.31 -31.07 -15.99
CA THR A 217 3.38 -31.61 -15.13
C THR A 217 4.56 -30.62 -15.04
N ILE A 218 5.37 -30.72 -13.98
CA ILE A 218 6.62 -29.94 -13.85
C ILE A 218 7.54 -30.21 -15.04
N LYS A 219 7.54 -31.43 -15.53
CA LYS A 219 8.35 -31.84 -16.68
C LYS A 219 7.95 -31.05 -17.94
N ASP A 220 6.64 -30.92 -18.21
CA ASP A 220 6.15 -30.20 -19.38
C ASP A 220 6.63 -28.73 -19.35
N LEU A 221 6.65 -28.12 -18.15
CA LEU A 221 7.08 -26.74 -17.95
C LEU A 221 8.60 -26.59 -18.01
N ALA A 222 9.35 -27.57 -17.50
CA ALA A 222 10.81 -27.59 -17.54
C ALA A 222 11.32 -27.78 -18.98
N ASP A 223 10.73 -28.69 -19.74
CA ASP A 223 11.08 -28.97 -21.14
C ASP A 223 10.88 -27.72 -22.02
N ARG A 224 9.80 -26.95 -21.81
CA ARG A 224 9.54 -25.69 -22.53
C ARG A 224 10.63 -24.64 -22.35
N LEU A 225 11.22 -24.57 -21.15
CA LEU A 225 12.25 -23.61 -20.80
C LEU A 225 13.67 -24.15 -20.95
N SER A 226 13.82 -25.41 -21.43
CA SER A 226 15.10 -26.11 -21.50
C SER A 226 15.80 -26.17 -20.14
N LEU A 227 15.03 -26.39 -19.07
CA LEU A 227 15.50 -26.51 -17.70
C LEU A 227 15.32 -27.94 -17.17
N SER A 228 16.03 -28.30 -16.10
CA SER A 228 15.70 -29.50 -15.33
C SER A 228 14.47 -29.23 -14.44
N GLU A 229 13.71 -30.26 -14.09
CA GLU A 229 12.54 -30.16 -13.20
C GLU A 229 12.91 -29.53 -11.86
N SER A 230 14.08 -29.87 -11.31
CA SER A 230 14.60 -29.28 -10.07
C SER A 230 14.84 -27.78 -10.23
N ARG A 231 15.48 -27.35 -11.32
CA ARG A 231 15.74 -25.93 -11.58
C ARG A 231 14.45 -25.15 -11.86
N MET A 232 13.47 -25.77 -12.53
CA MET A 232 12.15 -25.19 -12.74
C MET A 232 11.41 -25.00 -11.41
N SER A 233 11.44 -26.01 -10.53
CA SER A 233 10.81 -25.93 -9.21
C SER A 233 11.44 -24.83 -8.33
N HIS A 234 12.76 -24.72 -8.32
CA HIS A 234 13.47 -23.65 -7.60
C HIS A 234 13.17 -22.28 -8.18
N LEU A 235 13.28 -22.11 -9.50
CA LEU A 235 12.97 -20.85 -10.18
C LEU A 235 11.56 -20.36 -9.86
N PHE A 236 10.57 -21.25 -9.91
CA PHE A 236 9.20 -20.90 -9.62
C PHE A 236 8.99 -20.54 -8.15
N LYS A 237 9.60 -21.32 -7.23
CA LYS A 237 9.50 -21.06 -5.79
C LYS A 237 10.17 -19.76 -5.39
N ASP A 238 11.35 -19.45 -5.96
CA ASP A 238 12.11 -18.24 -5.65
C ASP A 238 11.40 -16.97 -6.14
N GLN A 239 10.65 -17.06 -7.24
CA GLN A 239 10.00 -15.90 -7.85
C GLN A 239 8.52 -15.77 -7.50
N ALA A 240 7.80 -16.90 -7.30
CA ALA A 240 6.37 -16.90 -6.97
C ALA A 240 6.08 -17.13 -5.48
N ASP A 241 7.11 -17.39 -4.67
CA ASP A 241 7.04 -17.67 -3.21
C ASP A 241 6.12 -18.87 -2.84
N ILE A 242 5.69 -19.63 -3.85
CA ILE A 242 4.90 -20.87 -3.70
C ILE A 242 5.45 -21.96 -4.62
N SER A 243 5.24 -23.23 -4.27
CA SER A 243 5.63 -24.30 -5.18
C SER A 243 4.71 -24.37 -6.41
N ILE A 244 5.28 -24.71 -7.56
CA ILE A 244 4.57 -24.81 -8.84
C ILE A 244 3.37 -25.78 -8.77
N ILE A 245 3.47 -26.86 -8.01
CA ILE A 245 2.37 -27.82 -7.78
C ILE A 245 1.23 -27.14 -7.01
N LYS A 246 1.56 -26.35 -5.97
CA LYS A 246 0.55 -25.60 -5.23
C LYS A 246 -0.11 -24.53 -6.09
N PHE A 247 0.64 -23.92 -7.00
CA PHE A 247 0.09 -22.95 -7.94
C PHE A 247 -0.91 -23.61 -8.90
N ILE A 248 -0.51 -24.72 -9.57
CA ILE A 248 -1.38 -25.46 -10.50
C ILE A 248 -2.64 -25.98 -9.80
N ASN A 249 -2.54 -26.46 -8.56
CA ASN A 249 -3.70 -26.98 -7.81
C ASN A 249 -4.61 -25.89 -7.22
N LYS A 250 -4.23 -24.62 -7.30
CA LYS A 250 -5.00 -23.49 -6.75
C LYS A 250 -5.81 -22.76 -7.80
N ILE A 251 -5.51 -22.98 -9.07
CA ILE A 251 -6.23 -22.47 -10.22
C ILE A 251 -7.29 -23.51 -10.66
#